data_eca340ba2be0a6231989b10ed86666a2
#
_entry.id   eca340ba2be0a6231989b10ed86666a2
#
_cell.length_a   1.000
_cell.length_b   1.000
_cell.length_c   1.000
_cell.angle_alpha   90.00
_cell.angle_beta   90.00
_cell.angle_gamma   90.00
#
_symmetry.space_group_name_H-M   'P 1'
#
loop_
_entity.id
_entity.type
_entity.pdbx_description
1 polymer ?
#
loop_
_entity_poly.entity_id
_entity_poly.type
_entity_poly.pdbx_seq_one_letter_code
_entity_poly.pdbx_strand_id
1 'polypeptide(L)'
;MLCPHPDSSYLIRVQGRSMIEAGVNDGDIIIVDKSERNPTEKQIAVCELNGEYTLKRVRKKDGNVWLVPANPEYPEIEVTDGDDFSVWDVVTYIIHKPVYK
;
A
#
# COMPACT_ATOMS: atom_id res chain seq x y z
N MET A 1 -4.27 16.96 -12.82
CA MET A 1 -4.39 15.54 -12.42
C MET A 1 -5.78 15.27 -11.90
N LEU A 2 -6.33 14.15 -12.25
CA LEU A 2 -7.70 13.81 -11.89
C LEU A 2 -7.74 12.51 -11.07
N CYS A 3 -8.57 12.52 -10.06
CA CYS A 3 -8.91 11.36 -9.27
C CYS A 3 -9.97 10.56 -10.03
N PRO A 4 -9.75 9.28 -10.36
CA PRO A 4 -10.74 8.52 -11.14
C PRO A 4 -12.08 8.33 -10.45
N HIS A 5 -12.09 8.31 -9.12
CA HIS A 5 -13.30 8.13 -8.33
C HIS A 5 -13.33 9.16 -7.21
N PRO A 6 -13.64 10.45 -7.52
CA PRO A 6 -13.51 11.52 -6.54
C PRO A 6 -14.32 11.32 -5.26
N ASP A 7 -15.47 10.65 -5.34
CA ASP A 7 -16.33 10.40 -4.18
C ASP A 7 -15.83 9.25 -3.30
N SER A 8 -14.93 8.41 -3.83
CA SER A 8 -14.39 7.26 -3.10
C SER A 8 -12.88 7.32 -2.92
N SER A 9 -12.25 8.44 -3.29
CA SER A 9 -10.81 8.62 -3.19
C SER A 9 -10.46 9.57 -2.04
N TYR A 10 -9.29 9.36 -1.46
CA TYR A 10 -8.75 10.28 -0.45
C TYR A 10 -7.22 10.25 -0.45
N LEU A 11 -6.64 11.17 0.31
CA LEU A 11 -5.19 11.37 0.36
C LEU A 11 -4.63 10.83 1.68
N ILE A 12 -3.48 10.17 1.58
CA ILE A 12 -2.75 9.66 2.75
C ILE A 12 -1.30 10.10 2.64
N ARG A 13 -0.73 10.59 3.73
CA ARG A 13 0.71 10.88 3.82
C ARG A 13 1.45 9.60 4.20
N VAL A 14 2.49 9.29 3.46
CA VAL A 14 3.29 8.08 3.67
C VAL A 14 4.30 8.31 4.80
N GLN A 15 4.39 7.34 5.69
CA GLN A 15 5.45 7.27 6.69
C GLN A 15 6.20 5.96 6.50
N GLY A 16 7.54 6.04 6.55
CA GLY A 16 8.39 4.86 6.42
C GLY A 16 8.88 4.62 5.01
N ARG A 17 9.63 3.54 4.83
CA ARG A 17 10.42 3.29 3.64
C ARG A 17 10.19 1.91 3.04
N SER A 18 9.16 1.19 3.44
CA SER A 18 8.96 -0.20 3.01
C SER A 18 8.65 -0.34 1.51
N MET A 19 8.26 0.73 0.84
CA MET A 19 7.91 0.72 -0.59
C MET A 19 8.82 1.64 -1.42
N ILE A 20 10.03 1.89 -0.97
CA ILE A 20 10.94 2.84 -1.60
C ILE A 20 11.32 2.44 -3.03
N GLU A 21 11.47 1.14 -3.30
CA GLU A 21 11.82 0.66 -4.64
C GLU A 21 10.63 0.65 -5.60
N ALA A 22 9.43 0.84 -5.08
CA ALA A 22 8.23 1.05 -5.90
C ALA A 22 7.96 2.53 -6.16
N GLY A 23 8.89 3.41 -5.78
CA GLY A 23 8.77 4.84 -6.00
C GLY A 23 7.96 5.57 -4.94
N VAL A 24 7.72 4.96 -3.78
CA VAL A 24 7.00 5.58 -2.68
C VAL A 24 7.99 5.93 -1.58
N ASN A 25 8.18 7.22 -1.33
CA ASN A 25 9.15 7.72 -0.37
C ASN A 25 8.45 8.25 0.89
N ASP A 26 9.19 8.28 1.98
CA ASP A 26 8.70 8.89 3.21
C ASP A 26 8.32 10.35 2.96
N GLY A 27 7.13 10.75 3.39
CA GLY A 27 6.62 12.10 3.18
C GLY A 27 5.82 12.30 1.90
N ASP A 28 5.81 11.34 1.00
CA ASP A 28 4.97 11.40 -0.19
C ASP A 28 3.50 11.35 0.18
N ILE A 29 2.66 11.82 -0.73
CA ILE A 29 1.21 11.71 -0.58
C ILE A 29 0.72 10.71 -1.62
N ILE A 30 -0.10 9.78 -1.18
CA ILE A 30 -0.76 8.84 -2.08
C ILE A 30 -2.23 9.14 -2.19
N ILE A 31 -2.77 8.89 -3.37
CA ILE A 31 -4.21 8.93 -3.61
C ILE A 31 -4.68 7.49 -3.68
N VAL A 32 -5.69 7.17 -2.89
CA VAL A 32 -6.21 5.81 -2.79
C VAL A 32 -7.67 5.76 -3.21
N ASP A 33 -8.07 4.61 -3.74
CA ASP A 33 -9.45 4.33 -4.13
C ASP A 33 -10.07 3.39 -3.10
N LYS A 34 -11.04 3.90 -2.36
CA LYS A 34 -11.74 3.15 -1.31
C LYS A 34 -12.68 2.08 -1.86
N SER A 35 -13.09 2.22 -3.11
CA SER A 35 -14.02 1.28 -3.73
C SER A 35 -13.33 0.00 -4.17
N GLU A 36 -11.99 0.02 -4.30
CA GLU A 36 -11.22 -1.12 -4.79
C GLU A 36 -10.50 -1.81 -3.64
N ARG A 37 -10.86 -3.06 -3.39
CA ARG A 37 -10.28 -3.86 -2.30
C ARG A 37 -9.63 -5.16 -2.76
N ASN A 38 -9.53 -5.35 -4.08
CA ASN A 38 -8.91 -6.54 -4.65
C ASN A 38 -7.72 -6.12 -5.51
N PRO A 39 -6.58 -5.77 -4.90
CA PRO A 39 -5.41 -5.35 -5.67
C PRO A 39 -4.85 -6.51 -6.47
N THR A 40 -4.31 -6.20 -7.65
CA THR A 40 -3.45 -7.15 -8.36
C THR A 40 -2.09 -7.20 -7.66
N GLU A 41 -1.27 -8.19 -8.02
CA GLU A 41 0.07 -8.31 -7.45
C GLU A 41 0.99 -7.13 -7.78
N LYS A 42 0.65 -6.33 -8.78
CA LYS A 42 1.42 -5.16 -9.19
C LYS A 42 0.99 -3.87 -8.49
N GLN A 43 -0.19 -3.88 -7.90
CA GLN A 43 -0.74 -2.69 -7.26
C GLN A 43 -0.30 -2.61 -5.80
N ILE A 44 -0.14 -1.38 -5.33
CA ILE A 44 0.16 -1.12 -3.93
C ILE A 44 -1.17 -0.93 -3.21
N ALA A 45 -1.32 -1.58 -2.06
CA ALA A 45 -2.54 -1.52 -1.28
C ALA A 45 -2.28 -0.96 0.11
N VAL A 46 -3.30 -0.32 0.67
CA VAL A 46 -3.34 0.04 2.09
C VAL A 46 -3.94 -1.15 2.81
N CYS A 47 -3.17 -1.77 3.68
CA CYS A 47 -3.56 -2.96 4.42
C CYS A 47 -3.55 -2.67 5.92
N GLU A 48 -4.43 -3.36 6.62
CA GLU A 48 -4.39 -3.40 8.08
C GLU A 48 -4.04 -4.81 8.52
N LEU A 49 -3.00 -4.93 9.34
CA LEU A 49 -2.57 -6.21 9.90
C LEU A 49 -2.45 -6.04 11.41
N ASN A 50 -3.31 -6.74 12.14
CA ASN A 50 -3.32 -6.74 13.61
C ASN A 50 -3.36 -5.32 14.20
N GLY A 51 -4.19 -4.46 13.59
CA GLY A 51 -4.40 -3.08 14.06
C GLY A 51 -3.41 -2.06 13.53
N GLU A 52 -2.43 -2.47 12.74
CA GLU A 52 -1.45 -1.55 12.14
C GLU A 52 -1.70 -1.40 10.65
N TYR A 53 -1.65 -0.16 10.15
CA TYR A 53 -1.80 0.14 8.73
C TYR A 53 -0.44 0.17 8.06
N THR A 54 -0.38 -0.39 6.85
CA THR A 54 0.86 -0.44 6.08
C THR A 54 0.56 -0.39 4.58
N LEU A 55 1.55 0.04 3.80
CA LEU A 55 1.51 -0.03 2.34
C LEU A 55 2.34 -1.22 1.90
N LYS A 56 1.73 -2.11 1.13
CA LYS A 56 2.42 -3.29 0.60
C LYS A 56 1.77 -3.72 -0.69
N ARG A 57 2.48 -4.53 -1.47
CA ARG A 57 1.85 -5.35 -2.49
C ARG A 57 1.33 -6.62 -1.83
N VAL A 58 0.23 -7.15 -2.35
CA VAL A 58 -0.39 -8.36 -1.80
C VAL A 58 -0.17 -9.49 -2.79
N ARG A 59 0.52 -10.53 -2.36
CA ARG A 59 0.73 -11.74 -3.17
C ARG A 59 -0.08 -12.88 -2.59
N LYS A 60 -0.83 -13.56 -3.45
CA LYS A 60 -1.57 -14.76 -3.08
C LYS A 60 -0.89 -15.95 -3.75
N LYS A 61 -0.50 -16.94 -2.97
CA LYS A 61 0.19 -18.12 -3.47
C LYS A 61 -0.21 -19.34 -2.64
N ASP A 62 -0.66 -20.40 -3.30
CA ASP A 62 -1.02 -21.66 -2.67
C ASP A 62 -2.01 -21.51 -1.51
N GLY A 63 -2.97 -20.58 -1.67
CA GLY A 63 -3.97 -20.31 -0.65
C GLY A 63 -3.47 -19.41 0.48
N ASN A 64 -2.22 -18.99 0.46
CA ASN A 64 -1.64 -18.10 1.45
C ASN A 64 -1.54 -16.68 0.92
N VAL A 65 -1.59 -15.71 1.83
CA VAL A 65 -1.45 -14.28 1.53
C VAL A 65 -0.14 -13.78 2.10
N TRP A 66 0.60 -13.05 1.27
CA TRP A 66 1.87 -12.46 1.65
C TRP A 66 1.82 -10.95 1.41
N LEU A 67 2.34 -10.19 2.35
CA LEU A 67 2.55 -8.75 2.21
C LEU A 67 4.00 -8.53 1.79
N VAL A 68 4.17 -7.95 0.60
CA VAL A 68 5.48 -7.84 -0.05
C VAL A 68 5.92 -6.38 -0.07
N PRO A 69 6.97 -6.03 0.69
CA PRO A 69 7.55 -4.69 0.61
C PRO A 69 8.36 -4.53 -0.67
N ALA A 70 8.57 -3.29 -1.09
CA ALA A 70 9.48 -2.95 -2.18
C ALA A 70 10.74 -2.32 -1.60
N ASN A 71 11.37 -3.03 -0.68
CA ASN A 71 12.62 -2.63 -0.03
C ASN A 71 13.29 -3.89 0.50
N PRO A 72 14.51 -4.22 0.05
CA PRO A 72 15.18 -5.46 0.49
C PRO A 72 15.54 -5.49 1.97
N GLU A 73 15.52 -4.33 2.64
CA GLU A 73 15.75 -4.27 4.08
C GLU A 73 14.54 -4.69 4.91
N TYR A 74 13.38 -4.88 4.27
CA TYR A 74 12.13 -5.25 4.94
C TYR A 74 11.75 -6.67 4.53
N PRO A 75 11.36 -7.53 5.47
CA PRO A 75 10.96 -8.89 5.13
C PRO A 75 9.55 -8.94 4.54
N GLU A 76 9.29 -9.96 3.73
CA GLU A 76 7.92 -10.32 3.39
C GLU A 76 7.21 -10.85 4.62
N ILE A 77 5.92 -10.58 4.72
CA ILE A 77 5.13 -10.97 5.88
C ILE A 77 4.04 -11.93 5.41
N GLU A 78 4.03 -13.15 5.93
CA GLU A 78 2.95 -14.08 5.68
C GLU A 78 1.77 -13.77 6.60
N VAL A 79 0.57 -13.65 6.02
CA VAL A 79 -0.66 -13.50 6.79
C VAL A 79 -1.17 -14.89 7.13
N THR A 80 -1.29 -15.20 8.40
CA THR A 80 -1.70 -16.52 8.88
C THR A 80 -3.11 -16.47 9.45
N ASP A 81 -3.68 -17.64 9.75
CA ASP A 81 -5.07 -17.74 10.23
C ASP A 81 -5.33 -17.00 11.54
N GLY A 82 -4.28 -16.82 12.36
CA GLY A 82 -4.41 -16.07 13.60
C GLY A 82 -4.33 -14.56 13.46
N ASP A 83 -4.01 -14.08 12.26
CA ASP A 83 -3.87 -12.65 12.02
C ASP A 83 -5.22 -12.02 11.66
N ASP A 84 -5.40 -10.78 12.12
CA ASP A 84 -6.52 -9.94 11.72
C ASP A 84 -6.05 -9.07 10.56
N PHE A 85 -6.52 -9.37 9.37
CA PHE A 85 -6.03 -8.76 8.13
C PHE A 85 -7.17 -8.24 7.27
N SER A 86 -6.99 -7.03 6.74
CA SER A 86 -7.93 -6.42 5.78
C SER A 86 -7.18 -5.60 4.76
N VAL A 87 -7.67 -5.61 3.52
CA VAL A 87 -7.26 -4.67 2.48
C VAL A 87 -8.30 -3.55 2.47
N TRP A 88 -7.83 -2.33 2.65
CA TRP A 88 -8.72 -1.16 2.73
C TRP A 88 -8.87 -0.44 1.40
N ASP A 89 -7.75 -0.20 0.71
CA ASP A 89 -7.73 0.67 -0.45
C ASP A 89 -6.62 0.25 -1.40
N VAL A 90 -6.74 0.68 -2.66
CA VAL A 90 -5.67 0.52 -3.65
C VAL A 90 -5.11 1.89 -4.00
N VAL A 91 -3.79 2.00 -4.05
CA VAL A 91 -3.10 3.23 -4.42
C VAL A 91 -3.26 3.47 -5.92
N THR A 92 -3.77 4.64 -6.29
CA THR A 92 -3.97 5.01 -7.70
C THR A 92 -2.93 5.99 -8.20
N TYR A 93 -2.46 6.90 -7.34
CA TYR A 93 -1.45 7.90 -7.71
C TYR A 93 -0.51 8.15 -6.55
N ILE A 94 0.71 8.56 -6.88
CA ILE A 94 1.74 8.95 -5.92
C ILE A 94 2.14 10.38 -6.23
N ILE A 95 2.08 11.25 -5.23
CA ILE A 95 2.52 12.64 -5.34
C ILE A 95 3.79 12.77 -4.51
N HIS A 96 4.90 13.01 -5.17
CA HIS A 96 6.18 13.09 -4.50
C HIS A 96 6.38 14.42 -3.81
N LYS A 97 6.97 14.37 -2.63
CA LYS A 97 7.38 15.55 -1.92
C LYS A 97 8.49 16.24 -2.72
N PRO A 98 8.40 17.58 -2.96
CA PRO A 98 9.46 18.28 -3.69
C PRO A 98 10.76 18.24 -2.94
N VAL A 99 11.88 18.21 -3.69
CA VAL A 99 13.21 18.29 -3.13
C VAL A 99 13.73 19.71 -3.36
N TYR A 100 14.02 20.40 -2.28
CA TYR A 100 14.59 21.74 -2.31
C TYR A 100 16.07 21.69 -1.95
N LYS A 101 16.84 22.55 -2.57
CA LYS A 101 18.27 22.68 -2.29
C LYS A 101 18.55 23.96 -1.53
#